data_139b452f34d9a5984d671068559696cc
#
_entry.id   139b452f34d9a5984d671068559696cc
#
_cell.length_a   1.000
_cell.length_b   1.000
_cell.length_c   1.000
_cell.angle_alpha   90.00
_cell.angle_beta   90.00
_cell.angle_gamma   90.00
#
_symmetry.space_group_name_H-M   'P 1'
#
loop_
_entity.id
_entity.type
_entity.pdbx_description
1 polymer ?
#
loop_
_entity_poly.entity_id
_entity_poly.type
_entity_poly.pdbx_seq_one_letter_code
_entity_poly.pdbx_strand_id
1 'polypeptide(L)'
;MSMSIYDKIFPPKLLTLPNGKQVSKPRSRAPLAAVILVAMTILSVEVTGFDMGVLVSRIKEFFVILGDMIPPQWDYMPQIWQPLFDTIKMSLLGSFIGSILVVPFAMLASTNIIHSRVVVAAMRLLLSIIRTLPTLVSALIATYIFGLGTLAGTTAIAIFTFAYIGKILYEEIETVDMGPFEAMEAMGATKVRSFISAIVPQVLPSYLSNCLFCFEGNVRYASILGYVGAGGLGLILNEKIGWREYASVGMILLALFVTVFIIETISRAARKRLV
;
A
#
# COMPACT_ATOMS: atom_id res chain seq x y z
N MET A 1 -2.24 48.01 23.43
CA MET A 1 -2.41 46.80 22.61
C MET A 1 -3.50 45.96 23.22
N SER A 2 -4.65 45.78 22.56
CA SER A 2 -5.73 44.95 23.08
C SER A 2 -5.29 43.48 23.11
N MET A 3 -5.26 42.88 24.29
CA MET A 3 -5.00 41.47 24.42
C MET A 3 -6.09 40.66 23.68
N SER A 4 -5.67 39.80 22.76
CA SER A 4 -6.57 38.86 22.07
C SER A 4 -7.28 37.98 23.11
N ILE A 5 -8.53 37.58 22.83
CA ILE A 5 -9.27 36.62 23.68
C ILE A 5 -8.45 35.35 23.92
N TYR A 6 -7.67 34.93 22.94
CA TYR A 6 -6.73 33.82 23.03
C TYR A 6 -5.64 34.04 24.07
N ASP A 7 -5.14 35.28 24.23
CA ASP A 7 -4.12 35.61 25.22
C ASP A 7 -4.63 35.59 26.66
N LYS A 8 -5.95 35.78 26.83
CA LYS A 8 -6.60 35.66 28.15
C LYS A 8 -6.78 34.21 28.58
N ILE A 9 -7.02 33.30 27.64
CA ILE A 9 -7.27 31.88 27.91
C ILE A 9 -5.94 31.10 28.03
N PHE A 10 -4.96 31.44 27.18
CA PHE A 10 -3.64 30.81 27.14
C PHE A 10 -2.52 31.85 27.25
N PRO A 11 -2.13 32.26 28.44
CA PRO A 11 -1.09 33.27 28.64
C PRO A 11 0.26 32.77 28.07
N PRO A 12 1.06 33.66 27.41
CA PRO A 12 2.35 33.29 26.89
C PRO A 12 3.32 32.92 28.02
N LYS A 13 3.99 31.76 27.94
CA LYS A 13 5.07 31.41 28.88
C LYS A 13 6.31 32.23 28.55
N LEU A 14 6.80 33.02 29.53
CA LEU A 14 8.04 33.74 29.41
C LEU A 14 9.20 32.80 29.79
N LEU A 15 10.18 32.68 28.89
CA LEU A 15 11.44 31.98 29.15
C LEU A 15 12.51 33.03 29.43
N THR A 16 13.18 32.92 30.60
CA THR A 16 14.37 33.70 30.95
C THR A 16 15.61 33.01 30.35
N LEU A 17 16.29 33.72 29.45
CA LEU A 17 17.58 33.30 28.92
C LEU A 17 18.68 33.47 29.95
N PRO A 18 19.83 32.74 29.83
CA PRO A 18 20.96 32.87 30.76
C PRO A 18 21.51 34.29 30.89
N ASN A 19 21.23 35.18 29.95
CA ASN A 19 21.61 36.59 29.94
C ASN A 19 20.59 37.51 30.62
N GLY A 20 19.61 36.98 31.35
CA GLY A 20 18.55 37.74 32.05
C GLY A 20 17.44 38.32 31.16
N LYS A 21 17.50 38.16 29.83
CA LYS A 21 16.43 38.63 28.93
C LYS A 21 15.25 37.65 28.93
N GLN A 22 14.03 38.18 29.07
CA GLN A 22 12.80 37.42 28.95
C GLN A 22 12.35 37.41 27.51
N VAL A 23 12.17 36.20 26.92
CA VAL A 23 11.64 36.00 25.58
C VAL A 23 10.36 35.21 25.70
N SER A 24 9.31 35.66 25.01
CA SER A 24 8.06 34.92 24.92
C SER A 24 8.23 33.67 24.06
N LYS A 25 7.93 32.49 24.63
CA LYS A 25 7.92 31.24 23.83
C LYS A 25 6.89 31.35 22.71
N PRO A 26 7.23 30.92 21.46
CA PRO A 26 6.25 30.90 20.38
C PRO A 26 5.01 30.10 20.81
N ARG A 27 3.84 30.66 20.52
CA ARG A 27 2.55 30.12 20.96
C ARG A 27 2.30 28.75 20.35
N SER A 28 1.95 27.80 21.21
CA SER A 28 1.52 26.49 20.73
C SER A 28 0.11 26.62 20.11
N ARG A 29 -0.06 26.21 18.86
CA ARG A 29 -1.37 26.08 18.21
C ARG A 29 -2.09 24.77 18.56
N ALA A 30 -1.49 23.94 19.40
CA ALA A 30 -2.02 22.63 19.79
C ALA A 30 -3.44 22.69 20.37
N PRO A 31 -3.81 23.63 21.30
CA PRO A 31 -5.18 23.65 21.81
C PRO A 31 -6.20 24.05 20.75
N LEU A 32 -5.86 24.95 19.83
CA LEU A 32 -6.75 25.29 18.70
C LEU A 32 -6.94 24.07 17.77
N ALA A 33 -5.85 23.38 17.44
CA ALA A 33 -5.89 22.18 16.64
C ALA A 33 -6.73 21.07 17.33
N ALA A 34 -6.60 20.93 18.65
CA ALA A 34 -7.40 19.96 19.41
C ALA A 34 -8.90 20.29 19.38
N VAL A 35 -9.26 21.56 19.53
CA VAL A 35 -10.68 22.00 19.46
C VAL A 35 -11.25 21.74 18.06
N ILE A 36 -10.49 22.07 17.00
CA ILE A 36 -10.91 21.80 15.63
C ILE A 36 -11.06 20.30 15.40
N LEU A 37 -10.13 19.47 15.84
CA LEU A 37 -10.23 18.01 15.73
C LEU A 37 -11.46 17.45 16.44
N VAL A 38 -11.73 17.90 17.67
CA VAL A 38 -12.92 17.46 18.41
C VAL A 38 -14.19 17.90 17.69
N ALA A 39 -14.26 19.15 17.24
CA ALA A 39 -15.44 19.64 16.49
C ALA A 39 -15.65 18.86 15.18
N MET A 40 -14.57 18.57 14.43
CA MET A 40 -14.63 17.76 13.23
C MET A 40 -15.07 16.32 13.52
N THR A 41 -14.61 15.73 14.64
CA THR A 41 -15.03 14.39 15.07
C THR A 41 -16.52 14.36 15.41
N ILE A 42 -17.03 15.32 16.17
CA ILE A 42 -18.45 15.42 16.52
C ILE A 42 -19.28 15.56 15.25
N LEU A 43 -18.91 16.49 14.37
CA LEU A 43 -19.59 16.68 13.09
C LEU A 43 -19.56 15.41 12.22
N SER A 44 -18.42 14.70 12.19
CA SER A 44 -18.31 13.43 11.48
C SER A 44 -19.25 12.36 12.04
N VAL A 45 -19.36 12.25 13.36
CA VAL A 45 -20.29 11.31 14.02
C VAL A 45 -21.72 11.59 13.62
N GLU A 46 -22.14 12.86 13.62
CA GLU A 46 -23.50 13.25 13.22
C GLU A 46 -23.77 12.97 11.73
N VAL A 47 -22.84 13.37 10.85
CA VAL A 47 -23.00 13.21 9.38
C VAL A 47 -22.98 11.74 8.96
N THR A 48 -22.15 10.90 9.62
CA THR A 48 -22.07 9.46 9.31
C THR A 48 -23.16 8.63 9.96
N GLY A 49 -23.96 9.21 10.86
CA GLY A 49 -24.95 8.47 11.64
C GLY A 49 -24.33 7.41 12.56
N PHE A 50 -23.07 7.61 12.97
CA PHE A 50 -22.38 6.67 13.83
C PHE A 50 -23.03 6.65 15.23
N ASP A 51 -23.57 5.49 15.61
CA ASP A 51 -24.20 5.27 16.91
C ASP A 51 -23.38 4.29 17.76
N MET A 52 -22.75 4.82 18.79
CA MET A 52 -21.99 4.03 19.75
C MET A 52 -22.87 3.03 20.51
N GLY A 53 -24.16 3.34 20.73
CA GLY A 53 -25.12 2.45 21.38
C GLY A 53 -25.38 1.20 20.55
N VAL A 54 -25.54 1.37 19.22
CA VAL A 54 -25.68 0.24 18.28
C VAL A 54 -24.40 -0.60 18.26
N LEU A 55 -23.22 0.03 18.24
CA LEU A 55 -21.96 -0.69 18.27
C LEU A 55 -21.82 -1.56 19.52
N VAL A 56 -22.07 -0.98 20.70
CA VAL A 56 -21.97 -1.70 21.97
C VAL A 56 -23.03 -2.79 22.11
N SER A 57 -24.27 -2.54 21.68
CA SER A 57 -25.33 -3.54 21.75
C SER A 57 -25.10 -4.73 20.82
N ARG A 58 -24.50 -4.50 19.64
CA ARG A 58 -24.25 -5.55 18.64
C ARG A 58 -22.87 -6.18 18.70
N ILE A 59 -22.00 -5.76 19.61
CA ILE A 59 -20.66 -6.34 19.75
C ILE A 59 -20.71 -7.86 20.01
N LYS A 60 -21.77 -8.33 20.65
CA LYS A 60 -22.00 -9.77 20.89
C LYS A 60 -22.14 -10.57 19.59
N GLU A 61 -22.81 -10.01 18.57
CA GLU A 61 -22.99 -10.67 17.26
C GLU A 61 -21.64 -10.89 16.56
N PHE A 62 -20.70 -9.97 16.72
CA PHE A 62 -19.34 -10.13 16.21
C PHE A 62 -18.64 -11.37 16.82
N PHE A 63 -18.75 -11.54 18.14
CA PHE A 63 -18.16 -12.70 18.82
C PHE A 63 -18.89 -14.00 18.50
N VAL A 64 -20.21 -13.98 18.23
CA VAL A 64 -20.95 -15.14 17.75
C VAL A 64 -20.40 -15.60 16.39
N ILE A 65 -20.25 -14.68 15.42
CA ILE A 65 -19.69 -15.02 14.11
C ILE A 65 -18.27 -15.60 14.23
N LEU A 66 -17.43 -15.02 15.09
CA LEU A 66 -16.11 -15.58 15.35
C LEU A 66 -16.16 -16.97 16.00
N GLY A 67 -17.13 -17.18 16.90
CA GLY A 67 -17.40 -18.49 17.51
C GLY A 67 -17.83 -19.53 16.50
N ASP A 68 -18.68 -19.16 15.54
CA ASP A 68 -19.16 -20.04 14.47
C ASP A 68 -18.06 -20.41 13.45
N MET A 69 -16.96 -19.64 13.41
CA MET A 69 -15.77 -19.99 12.62
C MET A 69 -14.88 -21.05 13.30
N ILE A 70 -15.12 -21.36 14.58
CA ILE A 70 -14.31 -22.29 15.39
C ILE A 70 -15.24 -23.39 15.96
N PRO A 71 -14.96 -24.68 15.67
CA PRO A 71 -13.82 -25.22 14.94
C PRO A 71 -13.94 -25.04 13.41
N PRO A 72 -12.80 -24.79 12.70
CA PRO A 72 -12.81 -24.70 11.24
C PRO A 72 -13.18 -26.04 10.61
N GLN A 73 -13.88 -26.01 9.49
CA GLN A 73 -14.32 -27.22 8.78
C GLN A 73 -13.15 -27.86 8.00
N TRP A 74 -12.47 -28.82 8.60
CA TRP A 74 -11.30 -29.49 8.01
C TRP A 74 -11.62 -30.22 6.70
N ASP A 75 -12.81 -30.78 6.56
CA ASP A 75 -13.26 -31.48 5.34
C ASP A 75 -13.35 -30.57 4.11
N TYR A 76 -13.34 -29.25 4.32
CA TYR A 76 -13.35 -28.25 3.24
C TYR A 76 -11.95 -27.98 2.68
N MET A 77 -10.87 -28.40 3.34
CA MET A 77 -9.48 -28.16 2.93
C MET A 77 -9.16 -28.60 1.49
N PRO A 78 -9.62 -29.76 0.98
CA PRO A 78 -9.35 -30.18 -0.39
C PRO A 78 -9.85 -29.18 -1.45
N GLN A 79 -10.93 -28.44 -1.17
CA GLN A 79 -11.51 -27.45 -2.06
C GLN A 79 -10.75 -26.12 -2.05
N ILE A 80 -9.94 -25.87 -1.01
CA ILE A 80 -9.17 -24.64 -0.83
C ILE A 80 -7.87 -24.67 -1.63
N TRP A 81 -7.24 -25.82 -1.85
CA TRP A 81 -5.90 -25.92 -2.44
C TRP A 81 -5.79 -25.23 -3.80
N GLN A 82 -6.70 -25.54 -4.73
CA GLN A 82 -6.67 -24.96 -6.07
C GLN A 82 -6.83 -23.43 -6.04
N PRO A 83 -7.86 -22.83 -5.38
CA PRO A 83 -7.99 -21.40 -5.25
C PRO A 83 -6.81 -20.73 -4.52
N LEU A 84 -6.19 -21.41 -3.55
CA LEU A 84 -5.03 -20.92 -2.82
C LEU A 84 -3.81 -20.78 -3.74
N PHE A 85 -3.50 -21.83 -4.52
CA PHE A 85 -2.42 -21.77 -5.50
C PHE A 85 -2.69 -20.74 -6.59
N ASP A 86 -3.93 -20.57 -7.03
CA ASP A 86 -4.30 -19.56 -8.00
C ASP A 86 -4.10 -18.16 -7.44
N THR A 87 -4.39 -17.94 -6.15
CA THR A 87 -4.10 -16.66 -5.45
C THR A 87 -2.60 -16.36 -5.43
N ILE A 88 -1.78 -17.37 -5.10
CA ILE A 88 -0.32 -17.20 -5.08
C ILE A 88 0.22 -16.93 -6.48
N LYS A 89 -0.20 -17.70 -7.48
CA LYS A 89 0.25 -17.56 -8.88
C LYS A 89 -0.10 -16.19 -9.45
N MET A 90 -1.35 -15.74 -9.30
CA MET A 90 -1.76 -14.43 -9.82
C MET A 90 -1.06 -13.29 -9.11
N SER A 91 -0.81 -13.40 -7.79
CA SER A 91 -0.08 -12.39 -7.03
C SER A 91 1.39 -12.34 -7.44
N LEU A 92 2.03 -13.49 -7.61
CA LEU A 92 3.43 -13.58 -8.04
C LEU A 92 3.59 -13.03 -9.46
N LEU A 93 2.77 -13.50 -10.40
CA LEU A 93 2.86 -13.11 -11.80
C LEU A 93 2.52 -11.62 -11.99
N GLY A 94 1.47 -11.13 -11.34
CA GLY A 94 1.07 -9.72 -11.40
C GLY A 94 2.14 -8.80 -10.80
N SER A 95 2.71 -9.17 -9.66
CA SER A 95 3.81 -8.42 -9.05
C SER A 95 5.05 -8.41 -9.93
N PHE A 96 5.41 -9.54 -10.52
CA PHE A 96 6.57 -9.67 -11.40
C PHE A 96 6.41 -8.82 -12.66
N ILE A 97 5.28 -8.94 -13.36
CA ILE A 97 5.00 -8.16 -14.56
C ILE A 97 5.00 -6.65 -14.25
N GLY A 98 4.28 -6.21 -13.21
CA GLY A 98 4.20 -4.81 -12.84
C GLY A 98 5.55 -4.22 -12.48
N SER A 99 6.35 -4.97 -11.72
CA SER A 99 7.69 -4.55 -11.31
C SER A 99 8.66 -4.40 -12.49
N ILE A 100 8.67 -5.35 -13.42
CA ILE A 100 9.58 -5.26 -14.58
C ILE A 100 9.17 -4.15 -15.53
N LEU A 101 7.87 -4.08 -15.86
CA LEU A 101 7.38 -3.10 -16.82
C LEU A 101 7.60 -1.66 -16.35
N VAL A 102 7.64 -1.41 -15.05
CA VAL A 102 7.78 -0.05 -14.53
C VAL A 102 9.19 0.52 -14.60
N VAL A 103 10.23 -0.32 -14.70
CA VAL A 103 11.63 0.14 -14.66
C VAL A 103 11.94 1.25 -15.68
N PRO A 104 11.62 1.11 -16.98
CA PRO A 104 11.85 2.19 -17.95
C PRO A 104 11.03 3.45 -17.64
N PHE A 105 9.82 3.32 -17.11
CA PHE A 105 8.98 4.45 -16.74
C PHE A 105 9.55 5.20 -15.52
N ALA A 106 10.06 4.48 -14.53
CA ALA A 106 10.71 5.07 -13.36
C ALA A 106 11.99 5.83 -13.75
N MET A 107 12.80 5.29 -14.67
CA MET A 107 13.95 6.00 -15.24
C MET A 107 13.52 7.30 -15.92
N LEU A 108 12.44 7.28 -16.73
CA LEU A 108 11.91 8.47 -17.40
C LEU A 108 11.25 9.47 -16.44
N ALA A 109 10.82 9.02 -15.27
CA ALA A 109 10.22 9.84 -14.22
C ALA A 109 11.25 10.51 -13.29
N SER A 110 12.54 10.15 -13.39
CA SER A 110 13.61 10.62 -12.49
C SER A 110 14.25 11.91 -13.03
N THR A 111 14.26 12.97 -12.21
CA THR A 111 14.74 14.31 -12.59
C THR A 111 16.26 14.38 -12.76
N ASN A 112 17.00 13.55 -12.05
CA ASN A 112 18.45 13.48 -12.12
C ASN A 112 18.97 12.80 -13.42
N ILE A 113 18.13 11.99 -14.08
CA ILE A 113 18.48 11.29 -15.33
C ILE A 113 17.90 12.04 -16.54
N ILE A 114 16.66 12.45 -16.47
CA ILE A 114 15.93 13.10 -17.57
C ILE A 114 15.77 14.58 -17.27
N HIS A 115 16.44 15.43 -18.05
CA HIS A 115 16.41 16.88 -17.87
C HIS A 115 15.14 17.54 -18.45
N SER A 116 14.36 16.83 -19.28
CA SER A 116 13.11 17.33 -19.85
C SER A 116 12.00 17.33 -18.79
N ARG A 117 11.64 18.51 -18.30
CA ARG A 117 10.53 18.69 -17.33
C ARG A 117 9.21 18.14 -17.82
N VAL A 118 8.96 18.20 -19.13
CA VAL A 118 7.70 17.72 -19.74
C VAL A 118 7.64 16.19 -19.68
N VAL A 119 8.72 15.49 -20.01
CA VAL A 119 8.77 14.00 -19.96
C VAL A 119 8.62 13.52 -18.53
N VAL A 120 9.37 14.09 -17.60
CA VAL A 120 9.29 13.74 -16.17
C VAL A 120 7.88 13.98 -15.63
N ALA A 121 7.30 15.17 -15.89
CA ALA A 121 5.94 15.49 -15.44
C ALA A 121 4.90 14.54 -16.04
N ALA A 122 5.00 14.19 -17.32
CA ALA A 122 4.08 13.27 -17.99
C ALA A 122 4.17 11.85 -17.37
N MET A 123 5.39 11.34 -17.13
CA MET A 123 5.57 10.01 -16.53
C MET A 123 5.08 9.98 -15.07
N ARG A 124 5.37 10.99 -14.28
CA ARG A 124 4.86 11.11 -12.90
C ARG A 124 3.34 11.26 -12.86
N LEU A 125 2.76 12.02 -13.79
CA LEU A 125 1.32 12.15 -13.92
C LEU A 125 0.68 10.80 -14.27
N LEU A 126 1.24 10.06 -15.25
CA LEU A 126 0.78 8.72 -15.61
C LEU A 126 0.77 7.77 -14.41
N LEU A 127 1.91 7.66 -13.71
CA LEU A 127 2.02 6.82 -12.50
C LEU A 127 1.06 7.27 -11.40
N SER A 128 0.86 8.58 -11.25
CA SER A 128 -0.06 9.13 -10.26
C SER A 128 -1.53 8.80 -10.60
N ILE A 129 -1.93 8.94 -11.85
CA ILE A 129 -3.30 8.59 -12.31
C ILE A 129 -3.58 7.12 -12.06
N ILE A 130 -2.66 6.23 -12.49
CA ILE A 130 -2.84 4.78 -12.29
C ILE A 130 -2.96 4.45 -10.78
N ARG A 131 -2.15 5.09 -9.94
CA ARG A 131 -2.17 4.87 -8.48
C ARG A 131 -3.45 5.38 -7.80
N THR A 132 -4.16 6.34 -8.38
CA THR A 132 -5.45 6.79 -7.81
C THR A 132 -6.58 5.79 -8.04
N LEU A 133 -6.42 4.85 -8.97
CA LEU A 133 -7.42 3.82 -9.22
C LEU A 133 -7.39 2.78 -8.08
N PRO A 134 -8.49 2.57 -7.36
CA PRO A 134 -8.58 1.48 -6.41
C PRO A 134 -8.37 0.13 -7.11
N THR A 135 -7.57 -0.75 -6.51
CA THR A 135 -7.25 -2.07 -7.10
C THR A 135 -8.50 -2.89 -7.42
N LEU A 136 -9.55 -2.75 -6.59
CA LEU A 136 -10.84 -3.42 -6.83
C LEU A 136 -11.52 -2.93 -8.12
N VAL A 137 -11.44 -1.62 -8.42
CA VAL A 137 -11.97 -1.05 -9.66
C VAL A 137 -11.17 -1.54 -10.87
N SER A 138 -9.84 -1.58 -10.75
CA SER A 138 -8.99 -2.14 -11.80
C SER A 138 -9.30 -3.62 -12.06
N ALA A 139 -9.58 -4.40 -11.00
CA ALA A 139 -10.01 -5.80 -11.13
C ALA A 139 -11.38 -5.92 -11.79
N LEU A 140 -12.34 -5.07 -11.44
CA LEU A 140 -13.66 -5.04 -12.06
C LEU A 140 -13.57 -4.74 -13.57
N ILE A 141 -12.77 -3.76 -13.97
CA ILE A 141 -12.52 -3.45 -15.38
C ILE A 141 -11.86 -4.65 -16.08
N ALA A 142 -10.86 -5.26 -15.43
CA ALA A 142 -10.17 -6.41 -15.98
C ALA A 142 -11.11 -7.64 -16.13
N THR A 143 -12.02 -7.88 -15.19
CA THR A 143 -13.02 -8.95 -15.31
C THR A 143 -14.03 -8.68 -16.44
N TYR A 144 -14.35 -7.42 -16.69
CA TYR A 144 -15.21 -7.05 -17.81
C TYR A 144 -14.55 -7.30 -19.17
N ILE A 145 -13.22 -7.05 -19.27
CA ILE A 145 -12.46 -7.20 -20.52
C ILE A 145 -12.07 -8.66 -20.76
N PHE A 146 -11.54 -9.35 -19.77
CA PHE A 146 -10.94 -10.68 -19.88
C PHE A 146 -11.84 -11.82 -19.40
N GLY A 147 -13.01 -11.49 -18.84
CA GLY A 147 -13.88 -12.46 -18.18
C GLY A 147 -13.47 -12.71 -16.73
N LEU A 148 -14.29 -13.50 -16.03
CA LEU A 148 -14.03 -13.91 -14.65
C LEU A 148 -12.82 -14.85 -14.60
N GLY A 149 -11.97 -14.68 -13.59
CA GLY A 149 -10.86 -15.61 -13.35
C GLY A 149 -9.53 -14.94 -13.02
N THR A 150 -8.51 -15.78 -12.90
CA THR A 150 -7.17 -15.38 -12.42
C THR A 150 -6.45 -14.39 -13.34
N LEU A 151 -6.78 -14.36 -14.63
CA LEU A 151 -6.18 -13.39 -15.57
C LEU A 151 -6.58 -11.96 -15.22
N ALA A 152 -7.84 -11.74 -14.86
CA ALA A 152 -8.32 -10.42 -14.43
C ALA A 152 -7.63 -9.98 -13.11
N GLY A 153 -7.50 -10.89 -12.15
CA GLY A 153 -6.79 -10.63 -10.91
C GLY A 153 -5.31 -10.32 -11.12
N THR A 154 -4.64 -11.10 -11.97
CA THR A 154 -3.23 -10.88 -12.35
C THR A 154 -3.04 -9.49 -12.98
N THR A 155 -3.92 -9.10 -13.88
CA THR A 155 -3.87 -7.78 -14.55
C THR A 155 -4.06 -6.64 -13.55
N ALA A 156 -5.05 -6.75 -12.66
CA ALA A 156 -5.28 -5.74 -11.64
C ALA A 156 -4.08 -5.57 -10.69
N ILE A 157 -3.49 -6.69 -10.26
CA ILE A 157 -2.29 -6.70 -9.43
C ILE A 157 -1.09 -6.10 -10.17
N ALA A 158 -0.94 -6.41 -11.46
CA ALA A 158 0.15 -5.85 -12.27
C ALA A 158 0.02 -4.33 -12.42
N ILE A 159 -1.17 -3.81 -12.66
CA ILE A 159 -1.45 -2.36 -12.75
C ILE A 159 -1.14 -1.67 -11.41
N PHE A 160 -1.60 -2.23 -10.31
CA PHE A 160 -1.32 -1.70 -8.97
C PHE A 160 0.19 -1.70 -8.68
N THR A 161 0.85 -2.84 -8.90
CA THR A 161 2.29 -2.99 -8.64
C THR A 161 3.11 -2.03 -9.51
N PHE A 162 2.76 -1.89 -10.79
CA PHE A 162 3.39 -0.94 -11.70
C PHE A 162 3.39 0.47 -11.14
N ALA A 163 2.26 0.97 -10.70
CA ALA A 163 2.16 2.34 -10.21
C ALA A 163 2.79 2.52 -8.81
N TYR A 164 2.66 1.52 -7.94
CA TYR A 164 3.19 1.55 -6.59
C TYR A 164 4.72 1.46 -6.58
N ILE A 165 5.28 0.44 -7.21
CA ILE A 165 6.74 0.24 -7.32
C ILE A 165 7.37 1.37 -8.14
N GLY A 166 6.69 1.85 -9.19
CA GLY A 166 7.20 2.94 -10.02
C GLY A 166 7.44 4.21 -9.24
N LYS A 167 6.52 4.55 -8.33
CA LYS A 167 6.73 5.71 -7.46
C LYS A 167 7.95 5.53 -6.56
N ILE A 168 8.04 4.42 -5.86
CA ILE A 168 9.16 4.16 -4.95
C ILE A 168 10.48 4.16 -5.73
N LEU A 169 10.53 3.50 -6.88
CA LEU A 169 11.73 3.35 -7.66
C LEU A 169 12.26 4.70 -8.21
N TYR A 170 11.40 5.59 -8.76
CA TYR A 170 11.93 6.87 -9.23
C TYR A 170 12.38 7.77 -8.07
N GLU A 171 11.73 7.71 -6.91
CA GLU A 171 12.17 8.42 -5.70
C GLU A 171 13.53 7.87 -5.20
N GLU A 172 13.74 6.56 -5.23
CA GLU A 172 15.02 5.95 -4.89
C GLU A 172 16.13 6.35 -5.89
N ILE A 173 15.84 6.32 -7.20
CA ILE A 173 16.80 6.75 -8.23
C ILE A 173 17.22 8.20 -8.00
N GLU A 174 16.35 9.07 -7.51
CA GLU A 174 16.68 10.48 -7.23
C GLU A 174 17.59 10.68 -6.00
N THR A 175 17.74 9.67 -5.16
CA THR A 175 18.53 9.74 -3.93
C THR A 175 19.92 9.10 -4.03
N VAL A 176 20.24 8.44 -5.15
CA VAL A 176 21.52 7.76 -5.34
C VAL A 176 22.69 8.73 -5.58
N ASP A 177 23.90 8.25 -5.38
CA ASP A 177 25.10 8.98 -5.80
C ASP A 177 25.21 9.03 -7.33
N MET A 178 25.19 10.24 -7.89
CA MET A 178 25.26 10.47 -9.33
C MET A 178 26.69 10.51 -9.88
N GLY A 179 27.71 10.57 -9.03
CA GLY A 179 29.12 10.65 -9.45
C GLY A 179 29.51 9.54 -10.44
N PRO A 180 29.25 8.26 -10.17
CA PRO A 180 29.53 7.17 -11.12
C PRO A 180 28.76 7.30 -12.45
N PHE A 181 27.53 7.80 -12.43
CA PHE A 181 26.72 8.00 -13.63
C PHE A 181 27.31 9.11 -14.51
N GLU A 182 27.64 10.28 -13.92
CA GLU A 182 28.24 11.42 -14.61
C GLU A 182 29.61 11.07 -15.18
N ALA A 183 30.44 10.31 -14.45
CA ALA A 183 31.73 9.84 -14.93
C ALA A 183 31.59 8.95 -16.18
N MET A 184 30.60 8.07 -16.23
CA MET A 184 30.32 7.25 -17.39
C MET A 184 29.84 8.07 -18.60
N GLU A 185 28.97 9.06 -18.39
CA GLU A 185 28.56 9.98 -19.46
C GLU A 185 29.73 10.79 -19.99
N ALA A 186 30.63 11.28 -19.13
CA ALA A 186 31.86 11.99 -19.52
C ALA A 186 32.82 11.12 -20.36
N MET A 187 32.81 9.79 -20.15
CA MET A 187 33.56 8.83 -20.98
C MET A 187 32.84 8.49 -22.30
N GLY A 188 31.69 9.10 -22.60
CA GLY A 188 30.94 8.88 -23.83
C GLY A 188 29.93 7.73 -23.78
N ALA A 189 29.62 7.16 -22.61
CA ALA A 189 28.61 6.14 -22.49
C ALA A 189 27.22 6.74 -22.73
N THR A 190 26.31 5.92 -23.29
CA THR A 190 24.89 6.33 -23.42
C THR A 190 24.19 6.36 -22.05
N LYS A 191 23.17 7.20 -21.89
CA LYS A 191 22.38 7.29 -20.65
C LYS A 191 21.87 5.94 -20.15
N VAL A 192 21.43 5.07 -21.05
CA VAL A 192 20.94 3.72 -20.70
C VAL A 192 22.09 2.87 -20.14
N ARG A 193 23.27 2.92 -20.76
CA ARG A 193 24.45 2.16 -20.30
C ARG A 193 24.94 2.69 -18.94
N SER A 194 25.01 4.01 -18.79
CA SER A 194 25.38 4.65 -17.52
C SER A 194 24.37 4.30 -16.42
N PHE A 195 23.07 4.30 -16.74
CA PHE A 195 22.02 3.88 -15.81
C PHE A 195 22.21 2.42 -15.34
N ILE A 196 22.35 1.49 -16.28
CA ILE A 196 22.49 0.06 -15.94
C ILE A 196 23.76 -0.20 -15.11
N SER A 197 24.88 0.47 -15.40
CA SER A 197 26.15 0.19 -14.74
C SER A 197 26.40 0.99 -13.47
N ALA A 198 25.81 2.19 -13.33
CA ALA A 198 26.06 3.07 -12.19
C ALA A 198 24.87 3.17 -11.24
N ILE A 199 23.62 3.26 -11.75
CA ILE A 199 22.43 3.47 -10.92
C ILE A 199 21.81 2.14 -10.47
N VAL A 200 21.63 1.19 -11.41
CA VAL A 200 21.00 -0.11 -11.10
C VAL A 200 21.65 -0.82 -9.92
N PRO A 201 23.00 -0.95 -9.81
CA PRO A 201 23.62 -1.61 -8.66
C PRO A 201 23.31 -0.94 -7.31
N GLN A 202 23.12 0.39 -7.30
CA GLN A 202 22.81 1.14 -6.08
C GLN A 202 21.36 0.93 -5.63
N VAL A 203 20.41 0.90 -6.56
CA VAL A 203 18.97 0.78 -6.25
C VAL A 203 18.46 -0.66 -6.20
N LEU A 204 19.17 -1.61 -6.83
CA LEU A 204 18.70 -2.98 -6.99
C LEU A 204 18.35 -3.69 -5.66
N PRO A 205 19.16 -3.59 -4.59
CA PRO A 205 18.83 -4.24 -3.32
C PRO A 205 17.50 -3.72 -2.73
N SER A 206 17.34 -2.41 -2.69
CA SER A 206 16.11 -1.77 -2.19
C SER A 206 14.92 -2.05 -3.10
N TYR A 207 15.11 -1.94 -4.42
CA TYR A 207 14.08 -2.29 -5.41
C TYR A 207 13.57 -3.73 -5.24
N LEU A 208 14.45 -4.72 -5.13
CA LEU A 208 14.06 -6.12 -4.92
C LEU A 208 13.36 -6.31 -3.57
N SER A 209 13.83 -5.62 -2.53
CA SER A 209 13.18 -5.61 -1.22
C SER A 209 11.75 -5.08 -1.31
N ASN A 210 11.53 -3.98 -2.03
CA ASN A 210 10.21 -3.38 -2.23
C ASN A 210 9.30 -4.25 -3.12
N CYS A 211 9.85 -4.94 -4.13
CA CYS A 211 9.10 -5.90 -4.94
C CYS A 211 8.60 -7.09 -4.11
N LEU A 212 9.44 -7.64 -3.24
CA LEU A 212 9.06 -8.72 -2.32
C LEU A 212 7.99 -8.27 -1.31
N PHE A 213 8.13 -7.05 -0.78
CA PHE A 213 7.13 -6.48 0.12
C PHE A 213 5.79 -6.25 -0.58
N CYS A 214 5.81 -5.75 -1.82
CA CYS A 214 4.63 -5.56 -2.64
C CYS A 214 3.95 -6.88 -2.96
N PHE A 215 4.71 -7.92 -3.33
CA PHE A 215 4.20 -9.27 -3.57
C PHE A 215 3.48 -9.83 -2.33
N GLU A 216 4.09 -9.72 -1.14
CA GLU A 216 3.48 -10.13 0.13
C GLU A 216 2.14 -9.44 0.37
N GLY A 217 2.08 -8.11 0.14
CA GLY A 217 0.84 -7.34 0.20
C GLY A 217 -0.20 -7.81 -0.82
N ASN A 218 0.22 -8.08 -2.05
CA ASN A 218 -0.65 -8.52 -3.13
C ASN A 218 -1.33 -9.88 -2.87
N VAL A 219 -0.67 -10.81 -2.17
CA VAL A 219 -1.30 -12.09 -1.76
C VAL A 219 -2.50 -11.84 -0.83
N ARG A 220 -2.39 -10.89 0.08
CA ARG A 220 -3.51 -10.48 0.95
C ARG A 220 -4.61 -9.77 0.17
N TYR A 221 -4.25 -8.84 -0.72
CA TYR A 221 -5.22 -8.12 -1.55
C TYR A 221 -5.93 -9.02 -2.57
N ALA A 222 -5.28 -10.07 -3.04
CA ALA A 222 -5.87 -11.02 -3.96
C ALA A 222 -7.13 -11.71 -3.41
N SER A 223 -7.21 -11.91 -2.08
CA SER A 223 -8.41 -12.44 -1.43
C SER A 223 -9.62 -11.50 -1.54
N ILE A 224 -9.39 -10.19 -1.65
CA ILE A 224 -10.46 -9.19 -1.82
C ILE A 224 -10.92 -9.13 -3.29
N LEU A 225 -10.01 -9.35 -4.24
CA LEU A 225 -10.34 -9.29 -5.68
C LEU A 225 -11.35 -10.36 -6.11
N GLY A 226 -11.52 -11.42 -5.33
CA GLY A 226 -12.56 -12.43 -5.56
C GLY A 226 -13.99 -11.89 -5.50
N TYR A 227 -14.24 -10.79 -4.75
CA TYR A 227 -15.56 -10.14 -4.72
C TYR A 227 -16.02 -9.62 -6.09
N VAL A 228 -15.10 -9.31 -6.98
CA VAL A 228 -15.39 -8.90 -8.36
C VAL A 228 -15.12 -10.01 -9.38
N GLY A 229 -15.01 -11.25 -8.91
CA GLY A 229 -14.82 -12.41 -9.80
C GLY A 229 -13.42 -12.55 -10.37
N ALA A 230 -12.41 -11.91 -9.79
CA ALA A 230 -11.02 -11.99 -10.23
C ALA A 230 -10.30 -13.29 -9.82
N GLY A 231 -11.05 -14.31 -9.41
CA GLY A 231 -10.53 -15.65 -9.11
C GLY A 231 -9.87 -15.80 -7.74
N GLY A 232 -9.21 -16.91 -7.54
CA GLY A 232 -8.47 -17.23 -6.32
C GLY A 232 -9.34 -17.49 -5.08
N LEU A 233 -8.72 -17.44 -3.90
CA LEU A 233 -9.39 -17.69 -2.61
C LEU A 233 -10.57 -16.75 -2.35
N GLY A 234 -10.50 -15.52 -2.83
CA GLY A 234 -11.56 -14.55 -2.60
C GLY A 234 -12.91 -14.92 -3.19
N LEU A 235 -12.94 -15.72 -4.26
CA LEU A 235 -14.16 -16.20 -4.89
C LEU A 235 -14.92 -17.15 -3.96
N ILE A 236 -14.24 -18.19 -3.44
CA ILE A 236 -14.85 -19.15 -2.52
C ILE A 236 -15.13 -18.52 -1.15
N LEU A 237 -14.32 -17.56 -0.73
CA LEU A 237 -14.55 -16.80 0.50
C LEU A 237 -15.86 -16.01 0.41
N ASN A 238 -16.07 -15.26 -0.68
CA ASN A 238 -17.28 -14.50 -0.91
C ASN A 238 -18.52 -15.39 -0.99
N GLU A 239 -18.41 -16.53 -1.67
CA GLU A 239 -19.46 -17.53 -1.77
C GLU A 239 -19.88 -18.04 -0.38
N LYS A 240 -18.92 -18.50 0.45
CA LYS A 240 -19.18 -19.06 1.78
C LYS A 240 -19.70 -18.02 2.78
N ILE A 241 -19.24 -16.77 2.69
CA ILE A 241 -19.82 -15.66 3.45
C ILE A 241 -21.28 -15.43 3.03
N GLY A 242 -21.58 -15.45 1.74
CA GLY A 242 -22.95 -15.30 1.23
C GLY A 242 -23.90 -16.39 1.71
N TRP A 243 -23.44 -17.62 1.80
CA TRP A 243 -24.18 -18.76 2.34
C TRP A 243 -24.18 -18.86 3.87
N ARG A 244 -23.47 -17.96 4.57
CA ARG A 244 -23.28 -17.97 6.04
C ARG A 244 -22.67 -19.27 6.58
N GLU A 245 -21.85 -19.95 5.79
CA GLU A 245 -21.12 -21.15 6.19
C GLU A 245 -19.84 -20.76 6.95
N TYR A 246 -19.98 -20.21 8.15
CA TYR A 246 -18.86 -19.61 8.88
C TYR A 246 -17.74 -20.59 9.25
N ALA A 247 -18.04 -21.87 9.47
CA ALA A 247 -17.02 -22.89 9.71
C ALA A 247 -16.09 -23.10 8.47
N SER A 248 -16.67 -23.06 7.25
CA SER A 248 -15.90 -23.09 6.00
C SER A 248 -15.11 -21.80 5.81
N VAL A 249 -15.71 -20.64 6.13
CA VAL A 249 -15.02 -19.32 6.12
C VAL A 249 -13.81 -19.36 7.08
N GLY A 250 -13.98 -19.91 8.28
CA GLY A 250 -12.89 -20.10 9.25
C GLY A 250 -11.73 -20.91 8.68
N MET A 251 -12.02 -21.98 7.93
CA MET A 251 -10.99 -22.80 7.29
C MET A 251 -10.26 -22.06 6.16
N ILE A 252 -10.99 -21.29 5.33
CA ILE A 252 -10.40 -20.47 4.26
C ILE A 252 -9.47 -19.40 4.86
N LEU A 253 -9.92 -18.72 5.90
CA LEU A 253 -9.14 -17.68 6.58
C LEU A 253 -7.90 -18.27 7.26
N LEU A 254 -8.00 -19.45 7.88
CA LEU A 254 -6.87 -20.15 8.47
C LEU A 254 -5.82 -20.52 7.39
N ALA A 255 -6.26 -21.07 6.26
CA ALA A 255 -5.39 -21.41 5.15
C ALA A 255 -4.69 -20.15 4.58
N LEU A 256 -5.43 -19.07 4.41
CA LEU A 256 -4.87 -17.78 3.98
C LEU A 256 -3.84 -17.25 4.99
N PHE A 257 -4.18 -17.27 6.28
CA PHE A 257 -3.28 -16.81 7.35
C PHE A 257 -1.96 -17.59 7.35
N VAL A 258 -2.01 -18.92 7.32
CA VAL A 258 -0.82 -19.77 7.27
C VAL A 258 0.02 -19.48 6.02
N THR A 259 -0.63 -19.34 4.88
CA THR A 259 0.04 -19.03 3.60
C THR A 259 0.73 -17.68 3.65
N VAL A 260 0.04 -16.64 4.09
CA VAL A 260 0.62 -15.28 4.23
C VAL A 260 1.78 -15.31 5.23
N PHE A 261 1.64 -16.00 6.36
CA PHE A 261 2.72 -16.12 7.36
C PHE A 261 3.97 -16.80 6.79
N ILE A 262 3.81 -17.85 6.00
CA ILE A 262 4.92 -18.55 5.32
C ILE A 262 5.59 -17.59 4.32
N ILE A 263 4.80 -16.94 3.45
CA ILE A 263 5.30 -16.01 2.44
C ILE A 263 6.02 -14.84 3.10
N GLU A 264 5.46 -14.24 4.15
CA GLU A 264 6.08 -13.15 4.91
C GLU A 264 7.41 -13.60 5.52
N THR A 265 7.47 -14.79 6.08
CA THR A 265 8.70 -15.32 6.69
C THR A 265 9.80 -15.51 5.65
N ILE A 266 9.47 -16.11 4.49
CA ILE A 266 10.40 -16.29 3.37
C ILE A 266 10.84 -14.93 2.80
N SER A 267 9.90 -14.03 2.55
CA SER A 267 10.14 -12.68 2.04
C SER A 267 11.04 -11.89 2.98
N ARG A 268 10.79 -11.95 4.28
CA ARG A 268 11.61 -11.30 5.31
C ARG A 268 13.04 -11.85 5.35
N ALA A 269 13.20 -13.18 5.24
CA ALA A 269 14.50 -13.81 5.19
C ALA A 269 15.28 -13.43 3.92
N ALA A 270 14.61 -13.34 2.77
CA ALA A 270 15.20 -12.89 1.52
C ALA A 270 15.62 -11.41 1.59
N ARG A 271 14.76 -10.53 2.08
CA ARG A 271 15.07 -9.08 2.23
C ARG A 271 16.28 -8.82 3.14
N LYS A 272 16.43 -9.57 4.24
CA LYS A 272 17.61 -9.44 5.13
C LYS A 272 18.94 -9.78 4.46
N ARG A 273 18.93 -10.43 3.31
CA ARG A 273 20.14 -10.75 2.54
C ARG A 273 20.43 -9.72 1.43
N LEU A 274 19.44 -8.87 1.12
CA LEU A 274 19.53 -7.85 0.08
C LEU A 274 20.00 -6.50 0.64
N VAL A 275 19.60 -6.20 1.86
CA VAL A 275 19.93 -4.97 2.61
C VAL A 275 20.67 -5.36 3.88
#